data_883450af364fdf0ba330dbd812ffbf2b
#
_entry.id   883450af364fdf0ba330dbd812ffbf2b
#
_cell.length_a   1.000
_cell.length_b   1.000
_cell.length_c   1.000
_cell.angle_alpha   90.00
_cell.angle_beta   90.00
_cell.angle_gamma   90.00
#
_symmetry.space_group_name_H-M   'P 1'
#
loop_
_entity.id
_entity.type
_entity.pdbx_description
1 polymer ?
#
loop_
_entity_poly.entity_id
_entity_poly.type
_entity_poly.pdbx_seq_one_letter_code
_entity_poly.pdbx_strand_id
1 'polypeptide(L)'
;MRWASERNTVLESVLHIVFEEDSMNRFAGFFGRAIVCGGVLAVTLVLAGIAGWAWPPSANSGQEAAKPSDDASLLGGFRHVEAASVSDALEQISGRKMYMTHRMRPIFPTKFAGFALTVLLKKESNNDPGALTGMLAAIDQGAPNSVYVMVVEDGADIAGMGGLMGTAMYSRNFSGAVIDGGVRDTAYLQKIGFPVYALGIVPSTSISHYRFAGSNIPVVCDGVKVSPADIIVADADGVVVVPRASAPQVLALAQEMDFKEHSMYAWIEKLKSIQEAVKKFGRL
;
A
#
# COMPACT_ATOMS: atom_id res chain seq x y z
N MET A 1 3.31 48.83 -8.64
CA MET A 1 2.29 48.84 -7.57
C MET A 1 0.91 48.32 -8.02
N ARG A 2 0.80 47.42 -8.98
CA ARG A 2 -0.48 46.86 -9.46
C ARG A 2 -0.63 45.32 -9.22
N TRP A 3 0.39 44.66 -8.67
CA TRP A 3 0.43 43.21 -8.45
C TRP A 3 0.08 42.76 -7.02
N ALA A 4 -0.17 43.66 -6.09
CA ALA A 4 -0.53 43.33 -4.71
C ALA A 4 -2.04 43.36 -4.43
N SER A 5 -2.85 43.93 -5.36
CA SER A 5 -4.30 44.06 -5.20
C SER A 5 -5.13 42.85 -5.65
N GLU A 6 -4.59 42.04 -6.56
CA GLU A 6 -5.34 40.89 -7.09
C GLU A 6 -5.22 39.60 -6.28
N ARG A 7 -4.27 39.53 -5.34
CA ARG A 7 -4.09 38.35 -4.47
C ARG A 7 -5.03 38.29 -3.26
N ASN A 8 -5.57 39.45 -2.83
CA ASN A 8 -6.48 39.46 -1.69
C ASN A 8 -7.92 39.08 -2.05
N THR A 9 -8.33 39.28 -3.31
CA THR A 9 -9.71 38.96 -3.75
C THR A 9 -9.94 37.47 -3.97
N VAL A 10 -8.89 36.71 -4.28
CA VAL A 10 -8.99 35.24 -4.46
C VAL A 10 -8.95 34.50 -3.12
N LEU A 11 -8.27 35.03 -2.11
CA LEU A 11 -8.23 34.46 -0.77
C LEU A 11 -9.54 34.66 0.01
N GLU A 12 -10.25 35.75 -0.21
CA GLU A 12 -11.55 35.98 0.45
C GLU A 12 -12.68 35.16 -0.17
N SER A 13 -12.63 34.85 -1.47
CA SER A 13 -13.64 34.00 -2.10
C SER A 13 -13.49 32.50 -1.77
N VAL A 14 -12.29 32.05 -1.41
CA VAL A 14 -12.05 30.66 -0.98
C VAL A 14 -12.42 30.47 0.50
N LEU A 15 -12.31 31.50 1.35
CA LEU A 15 -12.72 31.42 2.75
C LEU A 15 -14.25 31.39 2.93
N HIS A 16 -15.02 31.96 2.01
CA HIS A 16 -16.50 31.95 2.09
C HIS A 16 -17.14 30.62 1.74
N ILE A 17 -16.45 29.78 0.97
CA ILE A 17 -16.98 28.46 0.55
C ILE A 17 -16.76 27.38 1.64
N VAL A 18 -15.81 27.58 2.56
CA VAL A 18 -15.47 26.58 3.59
C VAL A 18 -16.30 26.75 4.89
N PHE A 19 -17.01 27.88 5.07
CA PHE A 19 -17.77 28.15 6.31
C PHE A 19 -19.29 27.97 6.20
N GLU A 20 -19.83 27.54 5.07
CA GLU A 20 -21.29 27.39 4.90
C GLU A 20 -21.85 25.96 5.06
N GLU A 21 -21.00 24.95 5.31
CA GLU A 21 -21.43 23.54 5.50
C GLU A 21 -21.67 23.12 6.96
N ASP A 22 -21.42 23.98 7.95
CA ASP A 22 -21.50 23.58 9.39
C ASP A 22 -22.79 24.01 10.12
N SER A 23 -23.83 24.44 9.41
CA SER A 23 -25.05 24.92 10.05
C SER A 23 -26.34 24.10 9.84
N MET A 24 -26.29 22.87 9.31
CA MET A 24 -27.49 22.05 9.07
C MET A 24 -27.63 20.78 9.93
N ASN A 25 -26.96 20.67 11.06
CA ASN A 25 -27.11 19.45 11.92
C ASN A 25 -27.48 19.75 13.38
N ARG A 26 -28.34 20.74 13.62
CA ARG A 26 -28.96 20.97 14.94
C ARG A 26 -30.45 21.24 14.79
N PHE A 27 -31.25 20.20 14.55
CA PHE A 27 -32.69 20.20 14.92
C PHE A 27 -33.30 18.81 14.63
N ALA A 28 -33.24 17.90 15.58
CA ALA A 28 -34.24 16.85 15.74
C ALA A 28 -34.07 16.16 17.11
N GLY A 29 -34.63 16.72 18.08
CA GLY A 29 -34.82 16.11 19.40
C GLY A 29 -35.92 16.84 20.10
N PHE A 30 -37.18 16.33 20.00
CA PHE A 30 -38.17 16.46 21.07
C PHE A 30 -39.52 15.78 20.71
N PHE A 31 -40.10 15.11 21.72
CA PHE A 31 -41.46 14.54 21.81
C PHE A 31 -41.67 13.17 21.09
N GLY A 32 -42.28 12.15 21.74
CA GLY A 32 -43.02 12.14 22.93
C GLY A 32 -43.38 10.70 23.38
N ARG A 33 -43.62 10.58 24.66
CA ARG A 33 -44.17 9.40 25.37
C ARG A 33 -45.66 9.19 25.07
N ALA A 34 -46.12 7.92 25.05
CA ALA A 34 -47.36 7.42 25.73
C ALA A 34 -47.60 5.98 25.28
N ILE A 35 -47.64 5.02 26.18
CA ILE A 35 -48.72 4.43 27.01
C ILE A 35 -49.41 3.25 26.30
N VAL A 36 -49.10 2.01 26.74
CA VAL A 36 -49.83 0.97 27.49
C VAL A 36 -51.11 0.32 26.89
N CYS A 37 -51.16 -0.98 27.08
CA CYS A 37 -52.24 -1.99 27.15
C CYS A 37 -52.15 -3.01 26.04
N GLY A 38 -51.87 -4.29 26.25
CA GLY A 38 -52.61 -5.21 27.11
C GLY A 38 -53.35 -6.21 26.20
N GLY A 39 -52.99 -7.49 26.20
CA GLY A 39 -53.78 -8.50 25.50
C GLY A 39 -53.09 -9.88 25.45
N VAL A 40 -53.35 -10.65 26.49
CA VAL A 40 -53.07 -12.10 26.56
C VAL A 40 -54.06 -12.83 25.67
N LEU A 41 -53.63 -13.73 24.81
CA LEU A 41 -54.46 -14.88 24.39
C LEU A 41 -53.54 -16.05 23.98
N ALA A 42 -53.64 -17.09 24.75
CA ALA A 42 -53.11 -18.42 24.46
C ALA A 42 -54.00 -19.18 23.51
N VAL A 43 -53.43 -19.89 22.56
CA VAL A 43 -54.08 -21.09 21.91
C VAL A 43 -53.06 -22.06 21.38
N THR A 44 -52.99 -23.19 22.09
CA THR A 44 -52.88 -24.62 21.68
C THR A 44 -52.02 -25.07 20.49
N LEU A 45 -51.21 -26.08 20.88
CA LEU A 45 -50.53 -27.09 20.07
C LEU A 45 -51.39 -27.75 19.01
N VAL A 46 -50.80 -27.95 17.84
CA VAL A 46 -51.07 -29.10 16.95
C VAL A 46 -49.74 -29.71 16.50
N LEU A 47 -49.51 -30.91 17.01
CA LEU A 47 -48.45 -31.83 16.50
C LEU A 47 -48.93 -32.47 15.18
N ALA A 48 -48.18 -32.29 14.13
CA ALA A 48 -48.23 -33.18 12.99
C ALA A 48 -46.79 -33.35 12.43
N GLY A 49 -46.25 -34.50 12.64
CA GLY A 49 -44.94 -34.92 12.10
C GLY A 49 -44.98 -35.04 10.59
N ILE A 50 -43.95 -34.57 9.93
CA ILE A 50 -43.56 -34.99 8.60
C ILE A 50 -42.05 -35.26 8.57
N ALA A 51 -41.76 -36.43 8.03
CA ALA A 51 -40.46 -37.06 7.93
C ALA A 51 -39.33 -36.20 7.35
N GLY A 52 -38.14 -36.50 7.81
CA GLY A 52 -36.88 -35.86 7.45
C GLY A 52 -36.55 -35.90 5.96
N TRP A 53 -36.13 -34.74 5.51
CA TRP A 53 -35.19 -34.59 4.42
C TRP A 53 -33.95 -33.93 4.99
N ALA A 54 -32.94 -34.76 5.30
CA ALA A 54 -31.62 -34.25 5.66
C ALA A 54 -30.98 -33.68 4.37
N TRP A 55 -30.82 -32.37 4.34
CA TRP A 55 -29.96 -31.69 3.39
C TRP A 55 -28.50 -32.07 3.73
N PRO A 56 -27.68 -32.52 2.77
CA PRO A 56 -26.28 -32.73 3.06
C PRO A 56 -25.61 -31.39 3.45
N PRO A 57 -24.72 -31.37 4.46
CA PRO A 57 -23.97 -30.18 4.77
C PRO A 57 -23.12 -29.79 3.57
N SER A 58 -23.38 -28.62 2.99
CA SER A 58 -22.48 -28.01 2.03
C SER A 58 -21.12 -27.85 2.72
N ALA A 59 -20.11 -28.54 2.19
CA ALA A 59 -18.73 -28.32 2.55
C ALA A 59 -18.37 -26.87 2.14
N ASN A 60 -18.60 -25.96 3.06
CA ASN A 60 -18.06 -24.63 2.99
C ASN A 60 -16.58 -24.76 3.31
N SER A 61 -15.74 -24.90 2.29
CA SER A 61 -14.30 -24.69 2.42
C SER A 61 -14.11 -23.23 2.79
N GLY A 62 -14.22 -22.96 4.08
CA GLY A 62 -13.93 -21.64 4.65
C GLY A 62 -12.48 -21.30 4.34
N GLN A 63 -12.29 -20.49 3.35
CA GLN A 63 -11.12 -19.66 3.22
C GLN A 63 -11.23 -18.70 4.40
N GLU A 64 -10.61 -19.05 5.52
CA GLU A 64 -10.52 -18.21 6.72
C GLU A 64 -9.81 -16.93 6.29
N ALA A 65 -10.57 -15.85 6.14
CA ALA A 65 -10.01 -14.55 5.88
C ALA A 65 -9.05 -14.25 7.04
N ALA A 66 -7.75 -14.12 6.75
CA ALA A 66 -6.71 -13.85 7.75
C ALA A 66 -7.16 -12.69 8.65
N LYS A 67 -7.09 -12.93 9.96
CA LYS A 67 -7.54 -11.96 10.97
C LYS A 67 -6.81 -10.62 10.79
N PRO A 68 -7.50 -9.46 10.91
CA PRO A 68 -6.88 -8.14 10.77
C PRO A 68 -5.68 -7.89 11.70
N SER A 69 -5.59 -8.58 12.83
CA SER A 69 -4.46 -8.54 13.75
C SER A 69 -3.16 -9.10 13.17
N ASP A 70 -3.22 -10.10 12.30
CA ASP A 70 -2.04 -10.76 11.73
C ASP A 70 -1.37 -9.86 10.68
N ASP A 71 -2.14 -9.15 9.87
CA ASP A 71 -1.63 -8.25 8.82
C ASP A 71 -0.93 -7.02 9.38
N ALA A 72 -1.50 -6.40 10.41
CA ALA A 72 -0.89 -5.23 11.06
C ALA A 72 0.43 -5.60 11.75
N SER A 73 0.47 -6.75 12.44
CA SER A 73 1.66 -7.27 13.08
C SER A 73 2.74 -7.63 12.07
N LEU A 74 2.35 -8.27 10.97
CA LEU A 74 3.25 -8.67 9.89
C LEU A 74 3.90 -7.45 9.23
N LEU A 75 3.13 -6.44 8.84
CA LEU A 75 3.66 -5.18 8.29
C LEU A 75 4.51 -4.43 9.32
N GLY A 76 4.11 -4.42 10.58
CA GLY A 76 4.89 -3.86 11.68
C GLY A 76 6.28 -4.49 11.76
N GLY A 77 6.35 -5.82 11.69
CA GLY A 77 7.61 -6.55 11.64
C GLY A 77 8.49 -6.14 10.46
N PHE A 78 7.95 -6.13 9.24
CA PHE A 78 8.70 -5.74 8.04
C PHE A 78 9.18 -4.28 8.04
N ARG A 79 8.50 -3.37 8.73
CA ARG A 79 8.94 -1.97 8.86
C ARG A 79 10.17 -1.81 9.75
N HIS A 80 10.47 -2.80 10.60
CA HIS A 80 11.58 -2.75 11.56
C HIS A 80 12.83 -3.51 11.08
N VAL A 81 12.73 -4.40 10.10
CA VAL A 81 13.88 -5.10 9.52
C VAL A 81 14.41 -4.39 8.29
N GLU A 82 15.67 -4.54 7.96
CA GLU A 82 16.28 -3.97 6.77
C GLU A 82 15.91 -4.76 5.52
N ALA A 83 15.79 -4.07 4.38
CA ALA A 83 15.50 -4.71 3.10
C ALA A 83 16.57 -5.73 2.71
N ALA A 84 17.82 -5.50 3.07
CA ALA A 84 18.92 -6.44 2.88
C ALA A 84 18.65 -7.78 3.59
N SER A 85 18.30 -7.75 4.88
CA SER A 85 17.98 -8.95 5.66
C SER A 85 16.75 -9.68 5.11
N VAL A 86 15.74 -8.95 4.59
CA VAL A 86 14.57 -9.54 3.91
C VAL A 86 14.98 -10.23 2.61
N SER A 87 15.87 -9.61 1.83
CA SER A 87 16.40 -10.18 0.59
C SER A 87 17.17 -11.48 0.84
N ASP A 88 18.06 -11.49 1.84
CA ASP A 88 18.84 -12.66 2.21
C ASP A 88 17.94 -13.82 2.68
N ALA A 89 16.92 -13.51 3.51
CA ALA A 89 15.95 -14.50 3.97
C ALA A 89 15.16 -15.11 2.80
N LEU A 90 14.76 -14.30 1.81
CA LEU A 90 14.08 -14.79 0.61
C LEU A 90 14.97 -15.69 -0.24
N GLU A 91 16.23 -15.30 -0.43
CA GLU A 91 17.20 -16.10 -1.18
C GLU A 91 17.45 -17.43 -0.48
N GLN A 92 17.62 -17.44 0.82
CA GLN A 92 17.81 -18.67 1.60
C GLN A 92 16.59 -19.60 1.55
N ILE A 93 15.35 -19.05 1.59
CA ILE A 93 14.11 -19.84 1.59
C ILE A 93 13.78 -20.35 0.18
N SER A 94 13.94 -19.52 -0.85
CA SER A 94 13.41 -19.77 -2.19
C SER A 94 14.46 -19.94 -3.29
N GLY A 95 15.71 -19.59 -3.03
CA GLY A 95 16.77 -19.53 -4.04
C GLY A 95 16.52 -18.45 -5.12
N ARG A 96 15.61 -17.51 -4.88
CA ARG A 96 15.19 -16.53 -5.88
C ARG A 96 15.61 -15.12 -5.51
N LYS A 97 16.07 -14.38 -6.52
CA LYS A 97 16.24 -12.94 -6.45
C LYS A 97 14.87 -12.26 -6.49
N MET A 98 14.49 -11.60 -5.41
CA MET A 98 13.19 -10.95 -5.25
C MET A 98 13.33 -9.45 -4.94
N TYR A 99 14.42 -8.82 -5.35
CA TYR A 99 14.66 -7.39 -5.25
C TYR A 99 14.78 -6.73 -6.62
N MET A 100 14.30 -5.50 -6.71
CA MET A 100 14.37 -4.68 -7.92
C MET A 100 15.79 -4.23 -8.20
N THR A 101 16.08 -3.80 -9.43
CA THR A 101 17.45 -3.42 -9.80
C THR A 101 17.88 -2.12 -9.12
N HIS A 102 19.17 -1.84 -9.16
CA HIS A 102 19.75 -0.60 -8.64
C HIS A 102 19.19 0.69 -9.27
N ARG A 103 18.43 0.59 -10.36
CA ARG A 103 17.75 1.73 -10.99
C ARG A 103 16.52 2.19 -10.20
N MET A 104 15.86 1.27 -9.48
CA MET A 104 14.72 1.60 -8.64
C MET A 104 15.20 2.29 -7.37
N ARG A 105 15.03 3.62 -7.30
CA ARG A 105 15.58 4.44 -6.22
C ARG A 105 14.51 5.29 -5.53
N PRO A 106 14.66 5.53 -4.23
CA PRO A 106 13.80 6.48 -3.54
C PRO A 106 14.06 7.91 -4.04
N ILE A 107 12.99 8.70 -4.22
CA ILE A 107 13.12 10.11 -4.59
C ILE A 107 13.59 11.00 -3.41
N PHE A 108 13.48 10.50 -2.20
CA PHE A 108 14.10 11.02 -0.97
C PHE A 108 14.25 9.86 0.04
N PRO A 109 15.16 9.95 1.02
CA PRO A 109 15.38 8.89 2.01
C PRO A 109 14.09 8.51 2.73
N THR A 110 13.72 7.23 2.69
CA THR A 110 12.47 6.73 3.26
C THR A 110 12.54 5.23 3.49
N LYS A 111 11.69 4.71 4.39
CA LYS A 111 11.51 3.28 4.66
C LYS A 111 10.03 2.99 4.85
N PHE A 112 9.53 1.92 4.24
CA PHE A 112 8.16 1.46 4.43
C PHE A 112 7.99 -0.03 4.15
N ALA A 113 6.87 -0.59 4.62
CA ALA A 113 6.33 -1.86 4.15
C ALA A 113 4.82 -1.75 3.99
N GLY A 114 4.27 -2.45 2.98
CA GLY A 114 2.84 -2.45 2.70
C GLY A 114 2.45 -3.49 1.66
N PHE A 115 1.14 -3.65 1.42
CA PHE A 115 0.60 -4.61 0.47
C PHE A 115 0.56 -4.04 -0.95
N ALA A 116 1.02 -4.81 -1.92
CA ALA A 116 1.04 -4.39 -3.32
C ALA A 116 -0.38 -4.20 -3.87
N LEU A 117 -0.67 -2.99 -4.34
CA LEU A 117 -1.76 -2.67 -5.24
C LEU A 117 -1.13 -2.43 -6.61
N THR A 118 -1.26 -3.40 -7.50
CA THR A 118 -0.57 -3.38 -8.80
C THR A 118 -1.38 -2.66 -9.85
N VAL A 119 -0.69 -1.92 -10.74
CA VAL A 119 -1.28 -1.20 -11.89
C VAL A 119 -0.38 -1.33 -13.10
N LEU A 120 -0.98 -1.53 -14.27
CA LEU A 120 -0.29 -1.61 -15.54
C LEU A 120 -0.79 -0.54 -16.49
N LEU A 121 0.14 0.23 -17.04
CA LEU A 121 -0.08 1.14 -18.16
C LEU A 121 0.62 0.59 -19.41
N LYS A 122 -0.14 0.51 -20.51
CA LYS A 122 0.35 0.13 -21.83
C LYS A 122 0.60 1.36 -22.69
N LYS A 123 1.69 1.34 -23.44
CA LYS A 123 2.04 2.39 -24.39
C LYS A 123 1.02 2.42 -25.54
N GLU A 124 0.28 3.51 -25.63
CA GLU A 124 -0.76 3.71 -26.64
C GLU A 124 -0.98 5.20 -26.84
N SER A 125 -0.62 5.71 -28.01
CA SER A 125 -0.95 7.09 -28.39
C SER A 125 -2.47 7.22 -28.59
N ASN A 126 -3.11 8.12 -27.85
CA ASN A 126 -4.56 8.27 -27.88
C ASN A 126 -5.00 9.70 -27.54
N ASN A 127 -6.26 10.03 -27.88
CA ASN A 127 -6.93 11.28 -27.51
C ASN A 127 -8.14 11.00 -26.59
N ASP A 128 -8.19 9.84 -25.95
CA ASP A 128 -9.25 9.44 -25.04
C ASP A 128 -9.03 10.04 -23.63
N PRO A 129 -9.85 10.98 -23.17
CA PRO A 129 -9.72 11.56 -21.84
C PRO A 129 -9.93 10.52 -20.71
N GLY A 130 -10.57 9.39 -21.02
CA GLY A 130 -10.80 8.28 -20.11
C GLY A 130 -9.66 7.26 -20.04
N ALA A 131 -8.65 7.37 -20.91
CA ALA A 131 -7.61 6.34 -21.07
C ALA A 131 -6.90 5.94 -19.77
N LEU A 132 -6.79 6.84 -18.80
CA LEU A 132 -6.08 6.64 -17.52
C LEU A 132 -7.01 6.62 -16.30
N THR A 133 -8.32 6.68 -16.46
CA THR A 133 -9.26 6.75 -15.31
C THR A 133 -9.16 5.53 -14.39
N GLY A 134 -8.88 4.36 -14.94
CA GLY A 134 -8.71 3.14 -14.16
C GLY A 134 -7.55 3.17 -13.16
N MET A 135 -6.46 3.87 -13.46
CA MET A 135 -5.35 4.01 -12.50
C MET A 135 -5.74 4.91 -11.32
N LEU A 136 -6.59 5.92 -11.53
CA LEU A 136 -7.12 6.79 -10.48
C LEU A 136 -8.13 6.03 -9.62
N ALA A 137 -9.03 5.28 -10.27
CA ALA A 137 -10.00 4.42 -9.58
C ALA A 137 -9.31 3.37 -8.69
N ALA A 138 -8.15 2.84 -9.11
CA ALA A 138 -7.36 1.93 -8.28
C ALA A 138 -6.87 2.59 -6.98
N ILE A 139 -6.50 3.87 -7.00
CA ILE A 139 -6.15 4.63 -5.79
C ILE A 139 -7.39 4.79 -4.90
N ASP A 140 -8.51 5.20 -5.47
CA ASP A 140 -9.75 5.45 -4.72
C ASP A 140 -10.32 4.18 -4.06
N GLN A 141 -10.06 3.01 -4.63
CA GLN A 141 -10.47 1.70 -4.10
C GLN A 141 -9.41 1.05 -3.20
N GLY A 142 -8.20 1.59 -3.16
CA GLY A 142 -7.09 1.02 -2.40
C GLY A 142 -7.30 1.11 -0.89
N ALA A 143 -6.88 0.07 -0.17
CA ALA A 143 -6.94 0.00 1.28
C ALA A 143 -5.77 0.77 1.94
N PRO A 144 -5.91 1.19 3.21
CA PRO A 144 -4.77 1.66 4.01
C PRO A 144 -3.62 0.64 4.02
N ASN A 145 -2.39 1.13 4.13
CA ASN A 145 -1.15 0.33 4.04
C ASN A 145 -0.89 -0.31 2.66
N SER A 146 -1.62 0.06 1.61
CA SER A 146 -1.25 -0.32 0.25
C SER A 146 0.05 0.36 -0.19
N VAL A 147 0.82 -0.34 -1.02
CA VAL A 147 1.89 0.22 -1.85
C VAL A 147 1.43 0.18 -3.29
N TYR A 148 1.36 1.36 -3.91
CA TYR A 148 0.96 1.49 -5.30
C TYR A 148 2.11 1.08 -6.21
N VAL A 149 2.05 -0.13 -6.79
CA VAL A 149 3.08 -0.67 -7.69
C VAL A 149 2.62 -0.49 -9.12
N MET A 150 3.16 0.52 -9.80
CA MET A 150 2.80 0.84 -11.18
C MET A 150 3.90 0.44 -12.14
N VAL A 151 3.54 -0.27 -13.20
CA VAL A 151 4.40 -0.54 -14.35
C VAL A 151 3.94 0.33 -15.52
N VAL A 152 4.87 1.15 -16.04
CA VAL A 152 4.70 1.97 -17.24
C VAL A 152 5.51 1.30 -18.36
N GLU A 153 4.84 0.66 -19.30
CA GLU A 153 5.52 -0.06 -20.40
C GLU A 153 6.47 0.86 -21.16
N ASP A 154 7.77 0.51 -21.22
CA ASP A 154 8.83 1.33 -21.83
C ASP A 154 8.87 2.79 -21.33
N GLY A 155 8.48 3.00 -20.07
CA GLY A 155 8.20 4.33 -19.51
C GLY A 155 9.33 4.96 -18.70
N ALA A 156 10.61 4.61 -18.92
CA ALA A 156 11.72 5.17 -18.13
C ALA A 156 11.74 6.71 -18.12
N ASP A 157 11.41 7.33 -19.26
CA ASP A 157 11.36 8.80 -19.42
C ASP A 157 9.91 9.36 -19.39
N ILE A 158 8.96 8.60 -18.84
CA ILE A 158 7.56 9.00 -18.73
C ILE A 158 7.15 9.05 -17.26
N ALA A 159 6.62 10.18 -16.81
CA ALA A 159 6.05 10.29 -15.47
C ALA A 159 4.72 9.53 -15.39
N GLY A 160 4.73 8.39 -14.69
CA GLY A 160 3.54 7.60 -14.38
C GLY A 160 2.70 8.23 -13.27
N MET A 161 3.34 8.98 -12.36
CA MET A 161 2.65 9.67 -11.28
C MET A 161 3.28 11.03 -10.95
N GLY A 162 2.52 11.84 -10.22
CA GLY A 162 2.94 13.15 -9.70
C GLY A 162 2.19 13.53 -8.43
N GLY A 163 2.22 14.82 -8.08
CA GLY A 163 1.74 15.36 -6.82
C GLY A 163 0.27 15.06 -6.51
N LEU A 164 -0.64 15.11 -7.49
CA LEU A 164 -2.07 14.84 -7.27
C LEU A 164 -2.30 13.39 -6.81
N MET A 165 -1.70 12.42 -7.50
CA MET A 165 -1.81 11.00 -7.14
C MET A 165 -1.16 10.73 -5.78
N GLY A 166 0.02 11.32 -5.53
CA GLY A 166 0.69 11.22 -4.24
C GLY A 166 -0.15 11.77 -3.09
N THR A 167 -0.83 12.90 -3.29
CA THR A 167 -1.74 13.47 -2.29
C THR A 167 -2.93 12.56 -2.01
N ALA A 168 -3.54 11.99 -3.06
CA ALA A 168 -4.66 11.07 -2.91
C ALA A 168 -4.25 9.81 -2.13
N MET A 169 -3.11 9.20 -2.47
CA MET A 169 -2.57 8.04 -1.76
C MET A 169 -2.19 8.35 -0.31
N TYR A 170 -1.54 9.49 -0.06
CA TYR A 170 -1.20 9.96 1.28
C TYR A 170 -2.45 10.11 2.17
N SER A 171 -3.48 10.79 1.68
CA SER A 171 -4.74 11.01 2.43
C SER A 171 -5.52 9.71 2.69
N ARG A 172 -5.24 8.65 1.93
CA ARG A 172 -5.82 7.31 2.12
C ARG A 172 -4.92 6.36 2.92
N ASN A 173 -3.84 6.88 3.53
CA ASN A 173 -2.89 6.10 4.33
C ASN A 173 -2.20 4.95 3.56
N PHE A 174 -1.87 5.17 2.30
CA PHE A 174 -0.97 4.27 1.58
C PHE A 174 0.43 4.34 2.22
N SER A 175 1.14 3.22 2.22
CA SER A 175 2.52 3.16 2.73
C SER A 175 3.53 3.83 1.80
N GLY A 176 3.26 3.85 0.49
CA GLY A 176 4.14 4.44 -0.50
C GLY A 176 3.78 4.04 -1.92
N ALA A 177 4.65 4.36 -2.86
CA ALA A 177 4.53 3.97 -4.27
C ALA A 177 5.86 3.48 -4.84
N VAL A 178 5.79 2.53 -5.78
CA VAL A 178 6.90 2.00 -6.57
C VAL A 178 6.50 2.10 -8.04
N ILE A 179 7.25 2.88 -8.80
CA ILE A 179 6.92 3.23 -10.18
C ILE A 179 8.02 2.71 -11.12
N ASP A 180 7.72 1.65 -11.87
CA ASP A 180 8.57 1.21 -12.97
C ASP A 180 8.36 2.15 -14.17
N GLY A 181 8.98 3.31 -14.06
CA GLY A 181 8.83 4.48 -14.89
C GLY A 181 9.35 5.72 -14.18
N GLY A 182 9.06 6.89 -14.75
CA GLY A 182 9.41 8.19 -14.16
C GLY A 182 8.36 8.69 -13.18
N VAL A 183 8.75 9.70 -12.38
CA VAL A 183 7.89 10.45 -11.47
C VAL A 183 8.15 11.95 -11.61
N ARG A 184 7.15 12.79 -11.33
CA ARG A 184 7.28 14.26 -11.29
C ARG A 184 6.76 14.86 -9.99
N ASP A 185 6.85 16.18 -9.83
CA ASP A 185 6.41 16.93 -8.66
C ASP A 185 7.11 16.49 -7.35
N THR A 186 8.36 16.04 -7.45
CA THR A 186 9.09 15.36 -6.36
C THR A 186 9.30 16.25 -5.14
N ALA A 187 9.51 17.58 -5.32
CA ALA A 187 9.61 18.53 -4.22
C ALA A 187 8.32 18.57 -3.38
N TYR A 188 7.17 18.46 -4.04
CA TYR A 188 5.88 18.41 -3.35
C TYR A 188 5.67 17.07 -2.65
N LEU A 189 5.99 15.95 -3.29
CA LEU A 189 5.92 14.60 -2.69
C LEU A 189 6.80 14.51 -1.44
N GLN A 190 8.01 15.07 -1.50
CA GLN A 190 8.91 15.16 -0.34
C GLN A 190 8.31 16.06 0.76
N LYS A 191 7.71 17.20 0.40
CA LYS A 191 7.07 18.11 1.37
C LYS A 191 5.95 17.46 2.16
N ILE A 192 5.12 16.62 1.50
CA ILE A 192 4.03 15.88 2.18
C ILE A 192 4.51 14.60 2.84
N GLY A 193 5.79 14.20 2.64
CA GLY A 193 6.37 12.99 3.21
C GLY A 193 5.84 11.68 2.61
N PHE A 194 5.31 11.71 1.36
CA PHE A 194 4.80 10.50 0.73
C PHE A 194 5.93 9.72 0.03
N PRO A 195 6.28 8.50 0.50
CA PRO A 195 7.40 7.73 -0.02
C PRO A 195 7.17 7.27 -1.46
N VAL A 196 8.14 7.51 -2.34
CA VAL A 196 8.09 7.05 -3.74
C VAL A 196 9.44 6.51 -4.18
N TYR A 197 9.43 5.35 -4.84
CA TYR A 197 10.54 4.76 -5.57
C TYR A 197 10.22 4.82 -7.06
N ALA A 198 11.21 5.16 -7.89
CA ALA A 198 11.04 5.27 -9.33
C ALA A 198 12.35 4.98 -10.07
N LEU A 199 12.27 4.74 -11.38
CA LEU A 199 13.45 4.62 -12.25
C LEU A 199 14.10 5.98 -12.52
N GLY A 200 13.34 7.08 -12.37
CA GLY A 200 13.87 8.42 -12.62
C GLY A 200 12.87 9.54 -12.30
N ILE A 201 13.39 10.77 -12.36
CA ILE A 201 12.59 11.99 -12.17
C ILE A 201 12.54 12.69 -13.52
N VAL A 202 11.33 12.86 -14.07
CA VAL A 202 11.14 13.45 -15.40
C VAL A 202 9.90 14.35 -15.42
N PRO A 203 9.91 15.54 -16.08
CA PRO A 203 8.79 16.47 -16.10
C PRO A 203 7.76 16.14 -17.21
N SER A 204 7.66 14.88 -17.61
CA SER A 204 6.78 14.43 -18.70
C SER A 204 5.39 14.05 -18.20
N THR A 205 4.57 13.44 -19.05
CA THR A 205 3.23 12.98 -18.73
C THR A 205 2.91 11.67 -19.44
N SER A 206 2.12 10.81 -18.83
CA SER A 206 1.52 9.63 -19.43
C SER A 206 0.23 9.92 -20.22
N ILE A 207 -0.38 11.10 -20.02
CA ILE A 207 -1.61 11.52 -20.71
C ILE A 207 -1.37 11.54 -22.22
N SER A 208 -2.30 10.99 -22.99
CA SER A 208 -2.26 10.83 -24.45
C SER A 208 -1.17 9.89 -24.98
N HIS A 209 -0.33 9.31 -24.13
CA HIS A 209 0.77 8.41 -24.51
C HIS A 209 0.56 6.99 -23.99
N TYR A 210 -0.33 6.81 -22.98
CA TYR A 210 -0.57 5.52 -22.35
C TYR A 210 -2.06 5.29 -22.12
N ARG A 211 -2.40 4.00 -22.00
CA ARG A 211 -3.72 3.52 -21.58
C ARG A 211 -3.59 2.62 -20.35
N PHE A 212 -4.53 2.76 -19.42
CA PHE A 212 -4.68 1.82 -18.32
C PHE A 212 -5.05 0.43 -18.85
N ALA A 213 -4.26 -0.58 -18.49
CA ALA A 213 -4.46 -1.96 -18.93
C ALA A 213 -5.03 -2.86 -17.82
N GLY A 214 -4.89 -2.46 -16.55
CA GLY A 214 -5.46 -3.20 -15.44
C GLY A 214 -4.88 -2.83 -14.09
N SER A 215 -5.61 -3.16 -13.03
CA SER A 215 -5.16 -3.09 -11.64
C SER A 215 -5.46 -4.40 -10.92
N ASN A 216 -4.77 -4.64 -9.81
CA ASN A 216 -4.87 -5.89 -9.05
C ASN A 216 -4.64 -7.14 -9.93
N ILE A 217 -3.69 -7.05 -10.84
CA ILE A 217 -3.20 -8.14 -11.69
C ILE A 217 -1.71 -8.35 -11.44
N PRO A 218 -1.17 -9.56 -11.65
CA PRO A 218 0.28 -9.77 -11.60
C PRO A 218 0.99 -8.91 -12.64
N VAL A 219 2.06 -8.22 -12.23
CA VAL A 219 2.91 -7.40 -13.09
C VAL A 219 4.38 -7.81 -12.94
N VAL A 220 5.22 -7.38 -13.86
CA VAL A 220 6.68 -7.46 -13.71
C VAL A 220 7.19 -6.03 -13.55
N CYS A 221 7.66 -5.68 -12.35
CA CYS A 221 8.14 -4.36 -11.99
C CYS A 221 9.65 -4.41 -11.82
N ASP A 222 10.38 -3.67 -12.65
CA ASP A 222 11.85 -3.65 -12.74
C ASP A 222 12.49 -5.05 -12.62
N GLY A 223 11.94 -6.01 -13.41
CA GLY A 223 12.42 -7.39 -13.51
C GLY A 223 11.90 -8.35 -12.43
N VAL A 224 11.12 -7.89 -11.45
CA VAL A 224 10.54 -8.72 -10.39
C VAL A 224 9.03 -8.90 -10.60
N LYS A 225 8.55 -10.15 -10.54
CA LYS A 225 7.11 -10.43 -10.55
C LYS A 225 6.50 -9.97 -9.22
N VAL A 226 5.48 -9.13 -9.31
CA VAL A 226 4.67 -8.66 -8.18
C VAL A 226 3.23 -9.10 -8.39
N SER A 227 2.70 -9.83 -7.44
CA SER A 227 1.28 -10.20 -7.41
C SER A 227 0.50 -9.28 -6.46
N PRO A 228 -0.80 -9.07 -6.68
CA PRO A 228 -1.63 -8.35 -5.72
C PRO A 228 -1.48 -8.89 -4.31
N ALA A 229 -1.41 -8.00 -3.32
CA ALA A 229 -1.22 -8.29 -1.91
C ALA A 229 0.14 -8.92 -1.52
N ASP A 230 1.11 -9.09 -2.42
CA ASP A 230 2.50 -9.32 -2.02
C ASP A 230 2.97 -8.17 -1.11
N ILE A 231 3.92 -8.44 -0.21
CA ILE A 231 4.45 -7.40 0.66
C ILE A 231 5.63 -6.72 -0.04
N ILE A 232 5.57 -5.42 -0.14
CA ILE A 232 6.67 -4.58 -0.62
C ILE A 232 7.41 -4.04 0.60
N VAL A 233 8.70 -4.30 0.68
CA VAL A 233 9.60 -3.75 1.71
C VAL A 233 10.63 -2.88 1.00
N ALA A 234 10.77 -1.66 1.46
CA ALA A 234 11.64 -0.68 0.80
C ALA A 234 12.35 0.20 1.83
N ASP A 235 13.65 0.43 1.61
CA ASP A 235 14.49 1.35 2.37
C ASP A 235 15.59 1.96 1.47
N ALA A 236 16.62 2.57 2.05
CA ALA A 236 17.69 3.23 1.29
C ALA A 236 18.41 2.31 0.28
N ASP A 237 18.45 1.01 0.52
CA ASP A 237 19.14 0.04 -0.33
C ASP A 237 18.30 -0.34 -1.56
N GLY A 238 16.97 -0.32 -1.45
CA GLY A 238 16.10 -0.62 -2.58
C GLY A 238 14.73 -1.17 -2.19
N VAL A 239 14.16 -1.94 -3.10
CA VAL A 239 12.81 -2.52 -2.99
C VAL A 239 12.87 -4.03 -3.09
N VAL A 240 12.29 -4.71 -2.12
CA VAL A 240 12.15 -6.17 -2.08
C VAL A 240 10.69 -6.56 -2.12
N VAL A 241 10.38 -7.63 -2.87
CA VAL A 241 9.02 -8.18 -3.01
C VAL A 241 8.94 -9.50 -2.26
N VAL A 242 8.09 -9.56 -1.26
CA VAL A 242 7.86 -10.76 -0.45
C VAL A 242 6.53 -11.40 -0.85
N PRO A 243 6.51 -12.60 -1.44
CA PRO A 243 5.27 -13.29 -1.74
C PRO A 243 4.42 -13.48 -0.47
N ARG A 244 3.14 -13.13 -0.56
CA ARG A 244 2.22 -13.13 0.58
C ARG A 244 2.22 -14.46 1.35
N ALA A 245 2.25 -15.58 0.63
CA ALA A 245 2.19 -16.93 1.22
C ALA A 245 3.40 -17.26 2.10
N SER A 246 4.59 -16.75 1.78
CA SER A 246 5.82 -16.99 2.54
C SER A 246 6.17 -15.88 3.54
N ALA A 247 5.38 -14.82 3.60
CA ALA A 247 5.71 -13.62 4.36
C ALA A 247 5.98 -13.87 5.86
N PRO A 248 5.20 -14.69 6.60
CA PRO A 248 5.51 -14.97 8.01
C PRO A 248 6.86 -15.66 8.19
N GLN A 249 7.19 -16.63 7.33
CA GLN A 249 8.45 -17.37 7.39
C GLN A 249 9.64 -16.46 7.04
N VAL A 250 9.48 -15.62 5.99
CA VAL A 250 10.50 -14.66 5.58
C VAL A 250 10.76 -13.65 6.69
N LEU A 251 9.70 -13.12 7.32
CA LEU A 251 9.85 -12.16 8.40
C LEU A 251 10.61 -12.74 9.59
N ALA A 252 10.26 -13.96 10.02
CA ALA A 252 10.93 -14.61 11.15
C ALA A 252 12.44 -14.78 10.89
N LEU A 253 12.80 -15.24 9.69
CA LEU A 253 14.19 -15.41 9.32
C LEU A 253 14.94 -14.07 9.15
N ALA A 254 14.28 -13.09 8.52
CA ALA A 254 14.85 -11.75 8.34
C ALA A 254 15.11 -11.07 9.69
N GLN A 255 14.21 -11.19 10.66
CA GLN A 255 14.41 -10.68 12.03
C GLN A 255 15.58 -11.34 12.75
N GLU A 256 15.75 -12.65 12.58
CA GLU A 256 16.90 -13.37 13.14
C GLU A 256 18.21 -12.89 12.52
N MET A 257 18.24 -12.72 11.21
CA MET A 257 19.40 -12.23 10.47
C MET A 257 19.77 -10.80 10.87
N ASP A 258 18.80 -9.90 10.86
CA ASP A 258 18.93 -8.49 11.24
C ASP A 258 19.47 -8.35 12.68
N PHE A 259 18.91 -9.10 13.62
CA PHE A 259 19.38 -9.11 15.01
C PHE A 259 20.83 -9.58 15.14
N LYS A 260 21.23 -10.65 14.43
CA LYS A 260 22.60 -11.15 14.44
C LYS A 260 23.57 -10.12 13.90
N GLU A 261 23.24 -9.52 12.77
CA GLU A 261 24.09 -8.51 12.13
C GLU A 261 24.28 -7.27 13.00
N HIS A 262 23.20 -6.69 13.52
CA HIS A 262 23.30 -5.56 14.45
C HIS A 262 24.07 -5.88 15.72
N SER A 263 23.97 -7.12 16.22
CA SER A 263 24.76 -7.59 17.37
C SER A 263 26.26 -7.66 17.05
N MET A 264 26.64 -7.95 15.79
CA MET A 264 28.04 -8.02 15.39
C MET A 264 28.72 -6.65 15.34
N TYR A 265 28.03 -5.57 15.04
CA TYR A 265 28.63 -4.24 14.93
C TYR A 265 29.39 -3.83 16.19
N ALA A 266 28.78 -3.96 17.36
CA ALA A 266 29.44 -3.67 18.63
C ALA A 266 30.69 -4.56 18.91
N TRP A 267 30.61 -5.83 18.45
CA TRP A 267 31.77 -6.74 18.58
C TRP A 267 32.90 -6.39 17.64
N ILE A 268 32.58 -6.04 16.38
CA ILE A 268 33.57 -5.57 15.41
C ILE A 268 34.27 -4.32 15.94
N GLU A 269 33.50 -3.35 16.46
CA GLU A 269 34.06 -2.15 17.07
C GLU A 269 34.98 -2.44 18.26
N LYS A 270 34.59 -3.37 19.12
CA LYS A 270 35.37 -3.75 20.30
C LYS A 270 36.64 -4.52 19.93
N LEU A 271 36.52 -5.52 19.05
CA LEU A 271 37.62 -6.44 18.71
C LEU A 271 38.49 -5.91 17.57
N LYS A 272 38.02 -4.89 16.82
CA LYS A 272 38.65 -4.40 15.57
C LYS A 272 38.90 -5.52 14.55
N SER A 273 38.05 -6.57 14.59
CA SER A 273 38.18 -7.77 13.75
C SER A 273 36.79 -8.28 13.38
N ILE A 274 36.48 -8.25 12.08
CA ILE A 274 35.25 -8.85 11.53
C ILE A 274 35.30 -10.39 11.62
N GLN A 275 36.49 -11.01 11.43
CA GLN A 275 36.63 -12.47 11.49
C GLN A 275 36.27 -13.02 12.87
N GLU A 276 36.68 -12.36 13.93
CA GLU A 276 36.37 -12.79 15.30
C GLU A 276 34.87 -12.60 15.63
N ALA A 277 34.24 -11.56 15.12
CA ALA A 277 32.80 -11.36 15.27
C ALA A 277 32.03 -12.46 14.52
N VAL A 278 32.39 -12.75 13.26
CA VAL A 278 31.80 -13.81 12.46
C VAL A 278 31.92 -15.18 13.10
N LYS A 279 33.11 -15.53 13.63
CA LYS A 279 33.31 -16.80 14.39
C LYS A 279 32.32 -16.93 15.55
N LYS A 280 32.06 -15.81 16.25
CA LYS A 280 31.18 -15.80 17.41
C LYS A 280 29.70 -15.94 17.05
N PHE A 281 29.23 -15.31 15.98
CA PHE A 281 27.82 -15.27 15.59
C PHE A 281 27.45 -16.26 14.47
N GLY A 282 28.47 -16.87 13.82
CA GLY A 282 28.27 -17.92 12.83
C GLY A 282 27.62 -17.47 11.53
N ARG A 283 27.82 -16.19 11.14
CA ARG A 283 27.28 -15.64 9.89
C ARG A 283 28.31 -14.76 9.18
N LEU A 284 28.35 -14.90 7.88
CA LEU A 284 28.67 -13.88 6.87
C LEU A 284 27.43 -13.67 6.05
#